data_0348e723986cd09d6c6ae4e1be33e44c
#
_entry.id   0348e723986cd09d6c6ae4e1be33e44c
#
_cell.length_a   1.000
_cell.length_b   1.000
_cell.length_c   1.000
_cell.angle_alpha   90.00
_cell.angle_beta   90.00
_cell.angle_gamma   90.00
#
_symmetry.space_group_name_H-M   'P 1'
#
loop_
_entity.id
_entity.type
_entity.pdbx_description
1 polymer ?
#
loop_
_entity_poly.entity_id
_entity_poly.type
_entity_poly.pdbx_seq_one_letter_code
_entity_poly.pdbx_strand_id
1 'polypeptide(L)'
;MLQDTDYYSYLNCPFTGRKLRFLSEEELENVNERIGRGELYFYPGILVSSKLTRALVTEHQTYIYPVFNDIFYLKRETAIVAKNRT
;
A
#
# COMPACT_ATOMS: atom_id res chain seq x y z
N MET A 1 -6.58 19.87 -18.24
CA MET A 1 -5.70 19.59 -17.11
C MET A 1 -6.37 18.61 -16.16
N LEU A 2 -5.63 17.63 -15.71
CA LEU A 2 -6.17 16.65 -14.77
C LEU A 2 -6.21 17.21 -13.38
N GLN A 3 -7.27 16.89 -12.64
CA GLN A 3 -7.36 17.22 -11.25
C GLN A 3 -6.78 16.07 -10.42
N ASP A 4 -6.51 16.35 -9.15
CA ASP A 4 -5.91 15.35 -8.28
C ASP A 4 -6.75 14.07 -8.23
N THR A 5 -8.08 14.23 -8.14
CA THR A 5 -8.96 13.07 -8.10
C THR A 5 -8.88 12.26 -9.39
N ASP A 6 -8.80 12.94 -10.52
CA ASP A 6 -8.67 12.25 -11.79
C ASP A 6 -7.35 11.49 -11.87
N TYR A 7 -6.28 12.11 -11.36
CA TYR A 7 -4.99 11.46 -11.37
C TYR A 7 -5.03 10.16 -10.58
N TYR A 8 -5.58 10.20 -9.39
CA TYR A 8 -5.61 9.01 -8.53
C TYR A 8 -6.53 7.93 -9.08
N SER A 9 -7.51 8.29 -9.89
CA SER A 9 -8.41 7.29 -10.44
C SER A 9 -7.73 6.39 -11.46
N TYR A 10 -6.53 6.76 -11.90
CA TYR A 10 -5.77 5.92 -12.83
C TYR A 10 -4.78 5.00 -12.14
N LEU A 11 -4.68 5.07 -10.82
CA LEU A 11 -3.75 4.22 -10.08
C LEU A 11 -4.40 2.86 -9.85
N ASN A 12 -3.78 1.83 -10.38
CA ASN A 12 -4.31 0.49 -10.28
C ASN A 12 -3.28 -0.46 -9.72
N CYS A 13 -3.77 -1.50 -9.04
CA CYS A 13 -2.92 -2.53 -8.50
C CYS A 13 -2.32 -3.38 -9.62
N PRO A 14 -0.98 -3.58 -9.63
CA PRO A 14 -0.38 -4.38 -10.70
C PRO A 14 -0.74 -5.86 -10.64
N PHE A 15 -1.24 -6.36 -9.51
CA PHE A 15 -1.66 -7.76 -9.42
C PHE A 15 -3.10 -7.96 -9.86
N THR A 16 -3.99 -7.06 -9.43
CA THR A 16 -5.42 -7.28 -9.64
C THR A 16 -6.03 -6.38 -10.69
N GLY A 17 -5.35 -5.29 -11.05
CA GLY A 17 -5.92 -4.31 -11.97
C GLY A 17 -6.99 -3.45 -11.37
N ARG A 18 -7.30 -3.63 -10.08
CA ARG A 18 -8.34 -2.87 -9.43
C ARG A 18 -7.82 -1.52 -8.97
N LYS A 19 -8.75 -0.59 -8.79
CA LYS A 19 -8.38 0.75 -8.35
C LYS A 19 -7.85 0.73 -6.93
N LEU A 20 -6.96 1.66 -6.65
CA LEU A 20 -6.37 1.82 -5.33
C LEU A 20 -6.96 3.05 -4.66
N ARG A 21 -6.98 3.03 -3.34
CA ARG A 21 -7.37 4.19 -2.55
C ARG A 21 -6.34 4.41 -1.46
N PHE A 22 -6.31 5.64 -0.96
CA PHE A 22 -5.42 5.94 0.16
C PHE A 22 -5.95 5.29 1.44
N LEU A 23 -5.04 4.86 2.28
CA LEU A 23 -5.40 4.42 3.62
C LEU A 23 -5.86 5.62 4.44
N SER A 24 -6.88 5.39 5.28
CA SER A 24 -7.25 6.38 6.27
C SER A 24 -6.19 6.46 7.35
N GLU A 25 -6.27 7.49 8.20
CA GLU A 25 -5.31 7.62 9.29
C GLU A 25 -5.34 6.41 10.21
N GLU A 26 -6.54 5.92 10.52
CA GLU A 26 -6.68 4.76 11.39
C GLU A 26 -6.08 3.52 10.75
N GLU A 27 -6.36 3.33 9.47
CA GLU A 27 -5.79 2.18 8.76
C GLU A 27 -4.28 2.26 8.71
N LEU A 28 -3.76 3.46 8.49
CA LEU A 28 -2.32 3.66 8.41
C LEU A 28 -1.65 3.35 9.75
N GLU A 29 -2.30 3.77 10.85
CA GLU A 29 -1.77 3.46 12.17
C GLU A 29 -1.72 1.95 12.40
N ASN A 30 -2.78 1.25 12.01
CA ASN A 30 -2.80 -0.20 12.16
C ASN A 30 -1.69 -0.87 11.36
N VAL A 31 -1.50 -0.40 10.13
CA VAL A 31 -0.44 -0.94 9.29
C VAL A 31 0.92 -0.70 9.92
N ASN A 32 1.15 0.52 10.42
CA ASN A 32 2.44 0.86 11.02
C ASN A 32 2.69 0.07 12.29
N GLU A 33 1.64 -0.22 13.05
CA GLU A 33 1.78 -1.09 14.21
C GLU A 33 2.28 -2.48 13.80
N ARG A 34 1.68 -3.02 12.74
CA ARG A 34 2.08 -4.34 12.27
C ARG A 34 3.51 -4.33 11.73
N ILE A 35 3.88 -3.22 11.08
CA ILE A 35 5.26 -3.08 10.62
C ILE A 35 6.21 -3.09 11.82
N GLY A 36 5.85 -2.38 12.88
CA GLY A 36 6.67 -2.35 14.08
C GLY A 36 6.81 -3.69 14.76
N ARG A 37 5.86 -4.59 14.55
CA ARG A 37 5.92 -5.95 15.11
C ARG A 37 6.59 -6.94 14.18
N GLY A 38 7.03 -6.49 13.00
CA GLY A 38 7.68 -7.39 12.05
C GLY A 38 6.72 -8.35 11.37
N GLU A 39 5.47 -7.93 11.15
CA GLU A 39 4.44 -8.80 10.61
C GLU A 39 4.20 -8.64 9.13
N LEU A 40 4.73 -7.58 8.51
CA LEU A 40 4.43 -7.29 7.12
C LEU A 40 5.67 -7.43 6.25
N TYR A 41 5.47 -7.99 5.06
CA TYR A 41 6.54 -8.25 4.12
C TYR A 41 6.14 -7.74 2.75
N PHE A 42 7.13 -7.24 2.01
CA PHE A 42 6.95 -7.00 0.59
C PHE A 42 6.73 -8.32 -0.13
N TYR A 43 6.12 -8.24 -1.32
CA TYR A 43 5.76 -9.43 -2.07
C TYR A 43 6.93 -10.42 -2.23
N PRO A 44 8.15 -9.96 -2.55
CA PRO A 44 9.25 -10.93 -2.69
C PRO A 44 9.72 -11.57 -1.40
N GLY A 45 9.21 -11.13 -0.25
CA GLY A 45 9.56 -11.74 1.02
C GLY A 45 10.51 -10.92 1.87
N ILE A 46 10.69 -9.65 1.53
CA ILE A 46 11.57 -8.76 2.29
C ILE A 46 10.76 -8.10 3.38
N LEU A 47 11.25 -8.12 4.60
CA LEU A 47 10.56 -7.52 5.74
C LEU A 47 10.42 -6.02 5.56
N VAL A 48 9.23 -5.52 5.82
CA VAL A 48 8.99 -4.07 5.82
C VAL A 48 9.51 -3.52 7.14
N SER A 49 10.51 -2.65 7.07
CA SER A 49 11.18 -2.17 8.27
C SER A 49 10.96 -0.70 8.56
N SER A 50 10.34 0.03 7.64
CA SER A 50 10.11 1.46 7.83
C SER A 50 8.61 1.73 7.87
N LYS A 51 8.20 2.57 8.81
CA LYS A 51 6.80 2.97 8.88
C LYS A 51 6.45 3.85 7.70
N LEU A 52 5.18 3.81 7.34
CA LEU A 52 4.67 4.53 6.17
C LEU A 52 4.01 5.82 6.63
N THR A 53 4.19 6.88 5.84
CA THR A 53 3.47 8.13 6.09
C THR A 53 2.21 8.22 5.25
N ARG A 54 2.23 7.57 4.09
CA ARG A 54 1.05 7.48 3.23
C ARG A 54 1.14 6.15 2.49
N ALA A 55 -0.01 5.63 2.12
CA ALA A 55 -0.03 4.37 1.39
C ALA A 55 -1.35 4.23 0.65
N LEU A 56 -1.31 3.43 -0.40
CA LEU A 56 -2.50 3.05 -1.16
C LEU A 56 -2.81 1.59 -0.87
N VAL A 57 -4.09 1.24 -0.98
CA VAL A 57 -4.51 -0.12 -0.66
C VAL A 57 -5.55 -0.57 -1.67
N THR A 58 -5.57 -1.88 -1.94
CA THR A 58 -6.58 -2.47 -2.79
C THR A 58 -7.91 -2.54 -2.05
N GLU A 59 -8.97 -2.76 -2.83
CA GLU A 59 -10.33 -2.77 -2.30
C GLU A 59 -10.50 -3.75 -1.15
N HIS A 60 -9.87 -4.91 -1.25
CA HIS A 60 -9.99 -5.96 -0.24
C HIS A 60 -8.83 -5.96 0.73
N GLN A 61 -8.02 -4.90 0.71
CA GLN A 61 -6.90 -4.73 1.63
C GLN A 61 -5.90 -5.88 1.53
N THR A 62 -5.74 -6.43 0.33
CA THR A 62 -4.78 -7.52 0.12
C THR A 62 -3.37 -6.99 -0.05
N TYR A 63 -3.21 -5.91 -0.79
CA TYR A 63 -1.90 -5.34 -1.09
C TYR A 63 -1.88 -3.87 -0.72
N ILE A 64 -0.78 -3.46 -0.13
CA ILE A 64 -0.55 -2.06 0.25
C ILE A 64 0.67 -1.56 -0.51
N TYR A 65 0.55 -0.37 -1.07
CA TYR A 65 1.63 0.24 -1.86
C TYR A 65 2.09 1.51 -1.18
N PRO A 66 3.36 1.58 -0.78
CA PRO A 66 3.85 2.75 -0.05
C PRO A 66 3.98 3.98 -0.94
N VAL A 67 3.86 5.13 -0.33
CA VAL A 67 4.11 6.41 -0.97
C VAL A 67 5.21 7.09 -0.16
N PHE A 68 6.38 7.30 -0.78
CA PHE A 68 7.50 7.95 -0.13
C PHE A 68 7.83 9.23 -0.87
N ASN A 69 7.88 10.35 -0.14
CA ASN A 69 8.23 11.66 -0.73
C ASN A 69 7.38 11.95 -1.96
N ASP A 70 6.08 11.67 -1.85
CA ASP A 70 5.11 11.87 -2.93
C ASP A 70 5.36 11.02 -4.16
N ILE A 71 6.20 9.99 -4.05
CA ILE A 71 6.44 9.04 -5.13
C ILE A 71 5.63 7.78 -4.84
N PHE A 72 4.84 7.36 -5.83
CA PHE A 72 3.96 6.21 -5.72
C PHE A 72 4.69 4.98 -6.23
N TYR A 73 4.94 4.04 -5.35
CA TYR A 73 5.66 2.80 -5.71
C TYR A 73 4.66 1.71 -6.01
N LEU A 74 4.22 1.67 -7.28
CA LEU A 74 3.18 0.74 -7.71
C LEU A 74 3.79 -0.40 -8.51
N LYS A 75 4.76 -1.07 -7.91
CA LYS A 75 5.42 -2.21 -8.52
C LYS A 75 5.14 -3.45 -7.69
N ARG A 76 5.23 -4.62 -8.34
CA ARG A 76 5.03 -5.86 -7.61
C ARG A 76 6.05 -6.00 -6.50
N GLU A 77 7.27 -5.54 -6.74
CA GLU A 77 8.34 -5.67 -5.74
C GLU A 77 8.09 -4.82 -4.50
N THR A 78 7.29 -3.76 -4.63
CA THR A 78 7.01 -2.89 -3.50
C THR A 78 5.62 -3.13 -2.91
N ALA A 79 4.90 -4.10 -3.42
CA ALA A 79 3.59 -4.44 -2.87
C ALA A 79 3.77 -5.13 -1.51
N ILE A 80 3.12 -4.58 -0.50
CA ILE A 80 3.15 -5.15 0.84
C ILE A 80 1.96 -6.09 0.96
N VAL A 81 2.21 -7.34 1.29
CA VAL A 81 1.16 -8.34 1.44
C VAL A 81 0.55 -8.14 2.81
N ALA A 82 -0.66 -7.59 2.83
CA ALA A 82 -1.29 -7.18 4.08
C ALA A 82 -2.29 -8.20 4.60
N LYS A 83 -2.88 -9.01 3.71
CA LYS A 83 -3.91 -9.94 4.12
C LYS A 83 -3.28 -11.15 4.78
N ASN A 84 -3.66 -11.40 6.01
CA ASN A 84 -3.17 -12.58 6.70
C ASN A 84 -3.75 -13.83 6.08
N ARG A 85 -2.91 -14.84 6.02
CA ARG A 85 -3.37 -16.16 5.65
C ARG A 85 -3.69 -16.95 6.89
N THR A 86 -4.77 -17.59 6.84
CA THR A 86 -5.18 -18.40 7.98
C THR A 86 -5.52 -19.79 7.54
#